data_ef7c2a80fd41bea4d8369a55cce51050
#
_entry.id   ef7c2a80fd41bea4d8369a55cce51050
#
_cell.length_a   1.000
_cell.length_b   1.000
_cell.length_c   1.000
_cell.angle_alpha   90.00
_cell.angle_beta   90.00
_cell.angle_gamma   90.00
#
_symmetry.space_group_name_H-M   'P 1'
#
loop_
_entity.id
_entity.type
_entity.pdbx_description
1 polymer ?
#
loop_
_entity_poly.entity_id
_entity_poly.type
_entity_poly.pdbx_seq_one_letter_code
_entity_poly.pdbx_strand_id
1 'polypeptide(L)'
;MKLIEAMKDQKSTLRKMEDLRKKISSYCADLDVMQPTYGTAVEQEKKILEWMQSHDDLALNLTDLKKKIQQTNLHTQVTIRVGVNDITHSIVEWIIRRREIIDLQLLAYSSLGDRGLSEKGLRAMGSPDEMKKLQNARVRFYFNASDRDAKIDILKNEKESIDKALEIINATTDVIE
;
A
#
# COMPACT_ATOMS: atom_id res chain seq x y z
N MET A 1 11.75 18.36 10.94
CA MET A 1 12.11 17.21 10.06
C MET A 1 11.03 17.06 8.99
N LYS A 2 11.41 16.92 7.73
CA LYS A 2 10.43 16.73 6.65
C LYS A 2 9.81 15.35 6.68
N LEU A 3 8.56 15.23 6.20
CA LEU A 3 7.82 13.95 6.19
C LEU A 3 8.57 12.85 5.42
N ILE A 4 9.21 13.21 4.29
CA ILE A 4 10.03 12.27 3.52
C ILE A 4 11.26 11.77 4.29
N GLU A 5 11.86 12.61 5.13
CA GLU A 5 12.99 12.25 6.00
C GLU A 5 12.52 11.26 7.07
N ALA A 6 11.40 11.57 7.73
CA ALA A 6 10.78 10.69 8.71
C ALA A 6 10.45 9.30 8.13
N MET A 7 9.93 9.26 6.90
CA MET A 7 9.66 7.98 6.21
C MET A 7 10.94 7.21 5.88
N LYS A 8 12.05 7.89 5.53
CA LYS A 8 13.36 7.27 5.32
C LYS A 8 13.94 6.72 6.63
N ASP A 9 13.81 7.49 7.72
CA ASP A 9 14.26 7.07 9.05
C ASP A 9 13.47 5.86 9.56
N GLN A 10 12.15 5.84 9.35
CA GLN A 10 11.31 4.68 9.62
C GLN A 10 11.84 3.42 8.90
N LYS A 11 12.13 3.54 7.60
CA LYS A 11 12.66 2.42 6.80
C LYS A 11 14.04 1.98 7.25
N SER A 12 14.91 2.93 7.62
CA SER A 12 16.25 2.67 8.16
C SER A 12 16.17 1.94 9.50
N THR A 13 15.30 2.40 10.41
CA THR A 13 15.08 1.79 11.72
C THR A 13 14.58 0.35 11.60
N LEU A 14 13.63 0.08 10.71
CA LEU A 14 13.17 -1.27 10.43
C LEU A 14 14.28 -2.21 9.96
N ARG A 15 15.18 -1.72 9.11
CA ARG A 15 16.35 -2.51 8.66
C ARG A 15 17.30 -2.81 9.82
N LYS A 16 17.61 -1.82 10.66
CA LYS A 16 18.46 -2.02 11.85
C LYS A 16 17.88 -3.05 12.82
N MET A 17 16.55 -3.00 13.04
CA MET A 17 15.86 -4.00 13.87
C MET A 17 15.95 -5.41 13.27
N GLU A 18 15.77 -5.54 11.95
CA GLU A 18 15.91 -6.83 11.27
C GLU A 18 17.34 -7.38 11.34
N ASP A 19 18.35 -6.52 11.23
CA ASP A 19 19.75 -6.91 11.36
C ASP A 19 20.09 -7.35 12.80
N LEU A 20 19.56 -6.66 13.82
CA LEU A 20 19.68 -7.09 15.22
C LEU A 20 18.97 -8.41 15.46
N ARG A 21 17.76 -8.60 14.94
CA ARG A 21 17.02 -9.86 15.02
C ARG A 21 17.84 -11.03 14.46
N LYS A 22 18.48 -10.86 13.29
CA LYS A 22 19.34 -11.87 12.68
C LYS A 22 20.55 -12.19 13.55
N LYS A 23 21.22 -11.16 14.11
CA LYS A 23 22.33 -11.34 15.03
C LYS A 23 21.93 -12.12 16.27
N ILE A 24 20.84 -11.70 16.94
CA ILE A 24 20.31 -12.40 18.10
C ILE A 24 20.03 -13.87 17.77
N SER A 25 19.30 -14.13 16.68
CA SER A 25 18.96 -15.49 16.26
C SER A 25 20.20 -16.37 15.94
N SER A 26 21.27 -15.75 15.40
CA SER A 26 22.47 -16.48 15.00
C SER A 26 23.40 -16.81 16.16
N TYR A 27 23.35 -16.05 17.26
CA TYR A 27 24.32 -16.14 18.34
C TYR A 27 23.71 -16.41 19.73
N CYS A 28 22.38 -16.59 19.83
CA CYS A 28 21.70 -16.79 21.12
C CYS A 28 21.90 -18.21 21.72
N ALA A 29 22.42 -19.15 20.95
CA ALA A 29 22.68 -20.51 21.42
C ALA A 29 23.84 -21.15 20.67
N ASP A 30 24.65 -21.92 21.38
CA ASP A 30 25.71 -22.80 20.87
C ASP A 30 25.75 -24.13 21.64
N LEU A 31 26.57 -25.06 21.17
CA LEU A 31 26.82 -26.28 21.91
C LEU A 31 27.90 -26.02 22.98
N ASP A 32 27.78 -26.62 24.14
CA ASP A 32 28.68 -26.46 25.29
C ASP A 32 30.13 -26.82 25.00
N VAL A 33 30.38 -27.63 23.96
CA VAL A 33 31.70 -28.00 23.45
C VAL A 33 32.31 -26.98 22.48
N MET A 34 31.55 -25.95 22.06
CA MET A 34 31.99 -24.90 21.15
C MET A 34 32.51 -23.70 21.92
N GLN A 35 33.50 -23.02 21.36
CA GLN A 35 33.97 -21.75 21.90
C GLN A 35 32.97 -20.64 21.49
N PRO A 36 32.48 -19.83 22.44
CA PRO A 36 31.61 -18.71 22.13
C PRO A 36 32.28 -17.71 21.18
N THR A 37 31.48 -17.17 20.24
CA THR A 37 32.01 -16.25 19.21
C THR A 37 32.53 -14.94 19.79
N TYR A 38 31.94 -14.47 20.89
CA TYR A 38 32.26 -13.19 21.53
C TYR A 38 33.02 -13.37 22.85
N GLY A 39 34.03 -14.25 22.87
CA GLY A 39 34.92 -14.46 24.01
C GLY A 39 34.46 -15.57 24.94
N THR A 40 34.01 -15.24 26.15
CA THR A 40 33.48 -16.18 27.14
C THR A 40 31.96 -16.29 27.06
N ALA A 41 31.37 -17.34 27.65
CA ALA A 41 29.93 -17.50 27.71
C ALA A 41 29.21 -16.27 28.35
N VAL A 42 29.83 -15.67 29.37
CA VAL A 42 29.32 -14.46 30.03
C VAL A 42 29.37 -13.25 29.10
N GLU A 43 30.44 -13.10 28.32
CA GLU A 43 30.54 -12.01 27.33
C GLU A 43 29.57 -12.20 26.17
N GLN A 44 29.36 -13.44 25.73
CA GLN A 44 28.34 -13.77 24.74
C GLN A 44 26.96 -13.41 25.24
N GLU A 45 26.57 -13.82 26.45
CA GLU A 45 25.28 -13.49 27.09
C GLU A 45 25.08 -11.96 27.18
N LYS A 46 26.09 -11.26 27.70
CA LYS A 46 26.06 -9.81 27.79
C LYS A 46 25.81 -9.16 26.41
N LYS A 47 26.47 -9.66 25.37
CA LYS A 47 26.31 -9.15 24.01
C LYS A 47 24.92 -9.36 23.46
N ILE A 48 24.30 -10.51 23.73
CA ILE A 48 22.92 -10.79 23.36
C ILE A 48 21.97 -9.84 24.07
N LEU A 49 22.14 -9.62 25.37
CA LEU A 49 21.33 -8.68 26.16
C LEU A 49 21.44 -7.24 25.65
N GLU A 50 22.64 -6.77 25.27
CA GLU A 50 22.86 -5.46 24.65
C GLU A 50 22.08 -5.34 23.32
N TRP A 51 22.07 -6.38 22.49
CA TRP A 51 21.31 -6.35 21.22
C TRP A 51 19.81 -6.38 21.44
N MET A 52 19.32 -7.13 22.42
CA MET A 52 17.89 -7.12 22.81
C MET A 52 17.47 -5.73 23.28
N GLN A 53 18.26 -5.12 24.19
CA GLN A 53 17.96 -3.75 24.65
C GLN A 53 17.96 -2.75 23.48
N SER A 54 18.97 -2.82 22.59
CA SER A 54 19.02 -1.95 21.41
C SER A 54 17.81 -2.16 20.48
N HIS A 55 17.34 -3.40 20.33
CA HIS A 55 16.15 -3.69 19.54
C HIS A 55 14.87 -3.08 20.16
N ASP A 56 14.73 -3.16 21.48
CA ASP A 56 13.60 -2.59 22.21
C ASP A 56 13.60 -1.06 22.14
N ASP A 57 14.77 -0.42 22.29
CA ASP A 57 14.93 1.04 22.14
C ASP A 57 14.55 1.50 20.72
N LEU A 58 14.96 0.75 19.69
CA LEU A 58 14.57 1.03 18.31
C LEU A 58 13.06 0.85 18.10
N ALA A 59 12.43 -0.12 18.75
CA ALA A 59 10.97 -0.33 18.67
C ALA A 59 10.19 0.84 19.26
N LEU A 60 10.62 1.37 20.41
CA LEU A 60 10.03 2.57 21.00
C LEU A 60 10.17 3.78 20.08
N ASN A 61 11.39 4.06 19.60
CA ASN A 61 11.65 5.16 18.68
C ASN A 61 10.84 5.04 17.39
N LEU A 62 10.70 3.82 16.84
CA LEU A 62 9.90 3.56 15.65
C LEU A 62 8.42 3.84 15.89
N THR A 63 7.91 3.49 17.08
CA THR A 63 6.51 3.72 17.46
C THR A 63 6.22 5.22 17.51
N ASP A 64 7.09 6.01 18.15
CA ASP A 64 6.94 7.47 18.23
C ASP A 64 7.02 8.13 16.85
N LEU A 65 7.97 7.69 16.02
CA LEU A 65 8.12 8.21 14.66
C LEU A 65 6.88 7.90 13.80
N LYS A 66 6.35 6.68 13.87
CA LYS A 66 5.12 6.31 13.16
C LYS A 66 3.91 7.12 13.63
N LYS A 67 3.79 7.35 14.94
CA LYS A 67 2.73 8.19 15.51
C LYS A 67 2.79 9.60 14.96
N LYS A 68 3.96 10.24 14.96
CA LYS A 68 4.17 11.58 14.41
C LYS A 68 3.83 11.66 12.92
N ILE A 69 4.27 10.69 12.11
CA ILE A 69 3.92 10.60 10.68
C ILE A 69 2.40 10.50 10.49
N GLN A 70 1.73 9.64 11.26
CA GLN A 70 0.27 9.48 11.16
C GLN A 70 -0.50 10.74 11.57
N GLN A 71 -0.08 11.40 12.66
CA GLN A 71 -0.66 12.67 13.09
C GLN A 71 -0.47 13.76 12.03
N THR A 72 0.72 13.86 11.45
CA THR A 72 1.00 14.79 10.35
C THR A 72 0.07 14.53 9.17
N ASN A 73 -0.06 13.27 8.74
CA ASN A 73 -0.93 12.90 7.62
C ASN A 73 -2.40 13.19 7.88
N LEU A 74 -2.86 13.07 9.13
CA LEU A 74 -4.25 13.30 9.51
C LEU A 74 -4.59 14.80 9.55
N HIS A 75 -3.68 15.61 10.10
CA HIS A 75 -3.95 17.03 10.35
C HIS A 75 -3.57 17.95 9.19
N THR A 76 -2.67 17.52 8.30
CA THR A 76 -2.27 18.35 7.15
C THR A 76 -3.30 18.26 6.02
N GLN A 77 -3.97 19.39 5.75
CA GLN A 77 -4.90 19.55 4.64
C GLN A 77 -4.15 19.92 3.36
N VAL A 78 -4.52 19.29 2.27
CA VAL A 78 -3.89 19.48 0.95
C VAL A 78 -4.94 19.61 -0.12
N THR A 79 -4.81 20.63 -0.95
CA THR A 79 -5.65 20.82 -2.13
C THR A 79 -4.94 20.23 -3.36
N ILE A 80 -5.61 19.27 -4.00
CA ILE A 80 -5.13 18.66 -5.25
C ILE A 80 -6.14 18.96 -6.35
N ARG A 81 -5.64 19.36 -7.50
CA ARG A 81 -6.46 19.58 -8.70
C ARG A 81 -6.74 18.24 -9.38
N VAL A 82 -8.03 17.86 -9.39
CA VAL A 82 -8.53 16.65 -10.04
C VAL A 82 -9.42 17.07 -11.21
N GLY A 83 -8.89 16.97 -12.42
CA GLY A 83 -9.54 17.49 -13.62
C GLY A 83 -9.69 19.02 -13.57
N VAL A 84 -10.93 19.50 -13.48
CA VAL A 84 -11.25 20.94 -13.40
C VAL A 84 -11.51 21.41 -11.97
N ASN A 85 -11.58 20.50 -10.98
CA ASN A 85 -11.96 20.81 -9.61
C ASN A 85 -10.73 20.80 -8.69
N ASP A 86 -10.65 21.76 -7.80
CA ASP A 86 -9.71 21.78 -6.68
C ASP A 86 -10.40 21.15 -5.46
N ILE A 87 -9.84 20.03 -4.99
CA ILE A 87 -10.42 19.25 -3.89
C ILE A 87 -9.42 19.28 -2.73
N THR A 88 -9.92 19.57 -1.52
CA THR A 88 -9.12 19.63 -0.31
C THR A 88 -9.46 18.45 0.59
N HIS A 89 -8.43 17.66 0.92
CA HIS A 89 -8.49 16.54 1.85
C HIS A 89 -7.23 16.50 2.70
N SER A 90 -7.26 15.75 3.80
CA SER A 90 -6.04 15.43 4.54
C SER A 90 -5.12 14.50 3.72
N ILE A 91 -3.83 14.47 4.06
CA ILE A 91 -2.88 13.57 3.39
C ILE A 91 -3.34 12.11 3.52
N VAL A 92 -3.90 11.70 4.67
CA VAL A 92 -4.38 10.33 4.89
C VAL A 92 -5.56 9.99 3.98
N GLU A 93 -6.50 10.92 3.77
CA GLU A 93 -7.64 10.72 2.86
C GLU A 93 -7.17 10.57 1.41
N TRP A 94 -6.20 11.37 0.97
CA TRP A 94 -5.57 11.23 -0.34
C TRP A 94 -4.85 9.88 -0.50
N ILE A 95 -4.16 9.39 0.55
CA ILE A 95 -3.50 8.08 0.53
C ILE A 95 -4.54 6.96 0.39
N ILE A 96 -5.64 7.00 1.13
CA ILE A 96 -6.75 6.03 1.04
C ILE A 96 -7.37 6.09 -0.36
N ARG A 97 -7.70 7.28 -0.84
CA ARG A 97 -8.27 7.51 -2.18
C ARG A 97 -7.41 6.86 -3.26
N ARG A 98 -6.11 7.11 -3.22
CA ARG A 98 -5.13 6.62 -4.19
C ARG A 98 -4.94 5.10 -4.14
N ARG A 99 -4.81 4.53 -2.92
CA ARG A 99 -4.42 3.11 -2.73
C ARG A 99 -5.57 2.13 -2.83
N GLU A 100 -6.77 2.57 -2.49
CA GLU A 100 -7.91 1.67 -2.31
C GLU A 100 -9.07 2.08 -3.21
N ILE A 101 -9.59 3.30 -3.05
CA ILE A 101 -10.86 3.69 -3.64
C ILE A 101 -10.80 3.78 -5.17
N ILE A 102 -9.76 4.40 -5.73
CA ILE A 102 -9.59 4.51 -7.19
C ILE A 102 -9.44 3.12 -7.81
N ASP A 103 -8.69 2.22 -7.21
CA ASP A 103 -8.47 0.87 -7.73
C ASP A 103 -9.78 0.04 -7.71
N LEU A 104 -10.59 0.17 -6.65
CA LEU A 104 -11.92 -0.45 -6.59
C LEU A 104 -12.86 0.11 -7.67
N GLN A 105 -12.84 1.42 -7.89
CA GLN A 105 -13.64 2.05 -8.95
C GLN A 105 -13.17 1.62 -10.33
N LEU A 106 -11.86 1.59 -10.59
CA LEU A 106 -11.29 1.11 -11.86
C LEU A 106 -11.69 -0.34 -12.12
N LEU A 107 -11.64 -1.20 -11.11
CA LEU A 107 -12.06 -2.60 -11.22
C LEU A 107 -13.55 -2.69 -11.58
N ALA A 108 -14.41 -1.92 -10.94
CA ALA A 108 -15.85 -1.89 -11.21
C ALA A 108 -16.15 -1.46 -12.66
N TYR A 109 -15.57 -0.35 -13.12
CA TYR A 109 -15.76 0.13 -14.49
C TYR A 109 -15.14 -0.81 -15.53
N SER A 110 -13.98 -1.41 -15.26
CA SER A 110 -13.34 -2.40 -16.13
C SER A 110 -14.12 -3.72 -16.22
N SER A 111 -15.00 -3.99 -15.26
CA SER A 111 -15.88 -5.17 -15.29
C SER A 111 -17.08 -4.99 -16.21
N LEU A 112 -17.37 -3.76 -16.65
CA LEU A 112 -18.44 -3.49 -17.62
C LEU A 112 -18.01 -4.00 -18.99
N GLY A 113 -18.54 -5.16 -19.38
CA GLY A 113 -18.20 -5.86 -20.62
C GLY A 113 -19.18 -7.01 -20.92
N ASP A 114 -18.79 -7.84 -21.86
CA ASP A 114 -19.58 -8.98 -22.32
C ASP A 114 -19.27 -10.30 -21.60
N ARG A 115 -18.32 -10.31 -20.65
CA ARG A 115 -17.90 -11.53 -19.93
C ARG A 115 -19.05 -12.29 -19.28
N GLY A 116 -20.07 -11.60 -18.78
CA GLY A 116 -21.24 -12.21 -18.18
C GLY A 116 -22.13 -12.97 -19.17
N LEU A 117 -21.95 -12.77 -20.48
CA LEU A 117 -22.70 -13.50 -21.51
C LEU A 117 -22.23 -14.94 -21.64
N SER A 118 -20.93 -15.21 -21.56
CA SER A 118 -20.38 -16.55 -21.65
C SER A 118 -20.82 -17.45 -20.48
N GLU A 119 -21.01 -16.88 -19.30
CA GLU A 119 -21.44 -17.63 -18.11
C GLU A 119 -22.96 -17.92 -18.11
N LYS A 120 -23.77 -16.97 -18.58
CA LYS A 120 -25.24 -17.08 -18.60
C LYS A 120 -25.77 -17.75 -19.87
N GLY A 121 -25.19 -17.45 -21.03
CA GLY A 121 -25.65 -17.91 -22.32
C GLY A 121 -25.39 -19.39 -22.56
N LEU A 122 -24.25 -19.91 -22.15
CA LEU A 122 -23.87 -21.31 -22.36
C LEU A 122 -24.61 -22.29 -21.44
N ARG A 123 -25.09 -21.87 -20.28
CA ARG A 123 -25.83 -22.70 -19.31
C ARG A 123 -27.33 -22.85 -19.65
N ALA A 124 -27.87 -21.95 -20.48
CA ALA A 124 -29.31 -21.92 -20.81
C ALA A 124 -29.65 -22.68 -22.11
N MET A 125 -28.67 -23.29 -22.78
CA MET A 125 -28.89 -23.90 -24.08
C MET A 125 -29.26 -25.38 -23.98
N GLY A 126 -30.56 -25.68 -24.12
CA GLY A 126 -31.10 -27.02 -24.14
C GLY A 126 -31.65 -27.50 -25.50
N SER A 127 -31.90 -26.62 -26.49
CA SER A 127 -32.52 -27.03 -27.76
C SER A 127 -31.80 -26.47 -29.00
N PRO A 128 -31.85 -27.21 -30.16
CA PRO A 128 -31.28 -26.77 -31.44
C PRO A 128 -31.89 -25.46 -31.98
N ASP A 129 -33.14 -25.16 -31.67
CA ASP A 129 -33.84 -23.95 -32.13
C ASP A 129 -33.38 -22.70 -31.35
N GLU A 130 -32.99 -22.85 -30.10
CA GLU A 130 -32.40 -21.79 -29.32
C GLU A 130 -30.98 -21.43 -29.80
N MET A 131 -30.20 -22.44 -30.24
CA MET A 131 -28.89 -22.20 -30.86
C MET A 131 -28.98 -21.39 -32.15
N LYS A 132 -29.99 -21.64 -33.02
CA LYS A 132 -30.21 -20.85 -34.25
C LYS A 132 -30.55 -19.39 -33.96
N LYS A 133 -31.35 -19.14 -32.92
CA LYS A 133 -31.68 -17.77 -32.48
C LYS A 133 -30.46 -17.02 -32.00
N LEU A 134 -29.51 -17.70 -31.39
CA LEU A 134 -28.27 -17.07 -30.86
C LEU A 134 -27.25 -16.73 -31.95
N GLN A 135 -27.22 -17.48 -33.07
CA GLN A 135 -26.33 -17.16 -34.20
C GLN A 135 -26.57 -15.75 -34.78
N ASN A 136 -27.80 -15.24 -34.67
CA ASN A 136 -28.21 -13.94 -35.16
C ASN A 136 -28.41 -12.91 -34.04
N ALA A 137 -28.14 -13.26 -32.78
CA ALA A 137 -28.32 -12.38 -31.64
C ALA A 137 -27.18 -11.33 -31.56
N ARG A 138 -27.55 -10.08 -31.37
CA ARG A 138 -26.60 -8.99 -31.10
C ARG A 138 -26.46 -8.78 -29.61
N VAL A 139 -25.23 -8.55 -29.17
CA VAL A 139 -24.96 -8.17 -27.79
C VAL A 139 -25.63 -6.82 -27.49
N ARG A 140 -26.45 -6.78 -26.43
CA ARG A 140 -27.03 -5.55 -25.91
C ARG A 140 -26.31 -5.19 -24.62
N PHE A 141 -25.61 -4.08 -24.65
CA PHE A 141 -25.01 -3.50 -23.45
C PHE A 141 -26.04 -2.59 -22.76
N TYR A 142 -26.07 -2.64 -21.42
CA TYR A 142 -26.88 -1.76 -20.57
C TYR A 142 -26.06 -0.61 -19.99
N PHE A 143 -24.98 -0.25 -20.66
CA PHE A 143 -24.09 0.86 -20.36
C PHE A 143 -23.54 1.47 -21.66
N ASN A 144 -23.11 2.72 -21.58
CA ASN A 144 -22.41 3.39 -22.67
C ASN A 144 -20.90 3.13 -22.57
N ALA A 145 -20.29 2.52 -23.61
CA ALA A 145 -18.87 2.21 -23.61
C ALA A 145 -18.00 3.48 -23.56
N SER A 146 -18.40 4.55 -24.26
CA SER A 146 -17.67 5.82 -24.25
C SER A 146 -17.65 6.46 -22.86
N ASP A 147 -18.78 6.42 -22.14
CA ASP A 147 -18.86 6.97 -20.77
C ASP A 147 -18.03 6.14 -19.79
N ARG A 148 -18.05 4.81 -19.94
CA ARG A 148 -17.18 3.90 -19.19
C ARG A 148 -15.70 4.26 -19.40
N ASP A 149 -15.26 4.35 -20.65
CA ASP A 149 -13.86 4.58 -21.01
C ASP A 149 -13.42 5.98 -20.54
N ALA A 150 -14.25 7.01 -20.75
CA ALA A 150 -14.01 8.35 -20.22
C ALA A 150 -13.85 8.36 -18.68
N LYS A 151 -14.68 7.57 -17.97
CA LYS A 151 -14.60 7.47 -16.51
C LYS A 151 -13.31 6.75 -16.05
N ILE A 152 -12.89 5.71 -16.77
CA ILE A 152 -11.61 5.02 -16.51
C ILE A 152 -10.44 5.99 -16.69
N ASP A 153 -10.44 6.78 -17.75
CA ASP A 153 -9.37 7.75 -18.00
C ASP A 153 -9.34 8.87 -16.95
N ILE A 154 -10.50 9.37 -16.53
CA ILE A 154 -10.59 10.32 -15.41
C ILE A 154 -9.98 9.76 -14.14
N LEU A 155 -10.30 8.51 -13.77
CA LEU A 155 -9.77 7.86 -12.56
C LEU A 155 -8.25 7.63 -12.64
N LYS A 156 -7.71 7.25 -13.81
CA LYS A 156 -6.27 7.11 -14.01
C LYS A 156 -5.55 8.45 -13.87
N ASN A 157 -6.08 9.50 -14.49
CA ASN A 157 -5.52 10.85 -14.40
C ASN A 157 -5.59 11.40 -12.97
N GLU A 158 -6.68 11.11 -12.24
CA GLU A 158 -6.80 11.45 -10.82
C GLU A 158 -5.70 10.77 -10.01
N LYS A 159 -5.48 9.46 -10.19
CA LYS A 159 -4.45 8.70 -9.48
C LYS A 159 -3.06 9.28 -9.73
N GLU A 160 -2.74 9.62 -10.97
CA GLU A 160 -1.45 10.24 -11.34
C GLU A 160 -1.29 11.64 -10.70
N SER A 161 -2.34 12.45 -10.70
CA SER A 161 -2.33 13.77 -10.07
C SER A 161 -2.07 13.67 -8.56
N ILE A 162 -2.71 12.71 -7.89
CA ILE A 162 -2.50 12.46 -6.46
C ILE A 162 -1.05 12.00 -6.20
N ASP A 163 -0.49 11.10 -7.03
CA ASP A 163 0.88 10.62 -6.87
C ASP A 163 1.90 11.77 -6.96
N LYS A 164 1.79 12.62 -7.97
CA LYS A 164 2.66 13.80 -8.15
C LYS A 164 2.54 14.78 -6.98
N ALA A 165 1.31 15.04 -6.52
CA ALA A 165 1.08 15.94 -5.39
C ALA A 165 1.65 15.37 -4.08
N LEU A 166 1.40 14.09 -3.78
CA LEU A 166 1.92 13.46 -2.57
C LEU A 166 3.45 13.42 -2.53
N GLU A 167 4.14 13.28 -3.65
CA GLU A 167 5.60 13.36 -3.72
C GLU A 167 6.10 14.74 -3.27
N ILE A 168 5.51 15.82 -3.79
CA ILE A 168 5.85 17.20 -3.40
C ILE A 168 5.53 17.44 -1.92
N ILE A 169 4.35 17.03 -1.47
CA ILE A 169 3.89 17.22 -0.09
C ILE A 169 4.83 16.53 0.89
N ASN A 170 5.21 15.29 0.62
CA ASN A 170 6.15 14.54 1.46
C ASN A 170 7.52 15.24 1.58
N ALA A 171 7.95 15.93 0.52
CA ALA A 171 9.21 16.66 0.50
C ALA A 171 9.13 18.03 1.21
N THR A 172 7.95 18.65 1.30
CA THR A 172 7.77 20.00 1.80
C THR A 172 7.15 20.10 3.19
N THR A 173 6.32 19.12 3.58
CA THR A 173 5.60 19.10 4.86
C THR A 173 6.54 18.76 6.02
N ASP A 174 6.50 19.56 7.09
CA ASP A 174 7.18 19.23 8.33
C ASP A 174 6.34 18.29 9.20
N VAL A 175 7.02 17.33 9.83
CA VAL A 175 6.39 16.41 10.78
C VAL A 175 6.02 17.17 12.04
N ILE A 176 4.81 16.95 12.54
CA ILE A 176 4.31 17.52 13.81
C ILE A 176 5.16 16.97 14.97
N GLU A 177 5.56 17.85 15.87
CA GLU A 177 6.37 17.51 17.06
C GLU A 177 5.55 16.77 18.12
#